data_f64f89e3340a9d75ace1f1cf7b888831
#
_entry.id   f64f89e3340a9d75ace1f1cf7b888831
#
_cell.length_a   1.000
_cell.length_b   1.000
_cell.length_c   1.000
_cell.angle_alpha   90.00
_cell.angle_beta   90.00
_cell.angle_gamma   90.00
#
_symmetry.space_group_name_H-M   'P 1'
#
loop_
_entity.id
_entity.type
_entity.pdbx_description
1 polymer ?
#
loop_
_entity_poly.entity_id
_entity_poly.type
_entity_poly.pdbx_seq_one_letter_code
_entity_poly.pdbx_strand_id
1 'polypeptide(L)'
;LGSLGYSVISKTNGNPAVVIMVSQTAGSNASEVINNVKIQMEKAAESFPPGLKYDYESDASAFLDASIAKVLHTLLEAFILVFIVVFIFLQNFRATIIPAIAVPVAIIGTFFFLMVFGFSINLLTLFALVLAIGIVVDDAIVVVEAVHSHMDAGEKDPKKATFTALHEIAPAIVSITLVMAAVFIPVSFIGGTTGVFYKQFGLTLAVAIFISAINALTLSPALCALFLKSHEDEMKEKSIFKRFYKYFNIGFSAVTNKYKSSLKFLVKKSHRWITVAIITVFAIILYGVMKILPVDFVPQEDSGIVMGMISLPPGASLERTDSLMLQTVEIAESIPDVVSVTYLSGLSFMSGMGSSYGSMIIKLKPWNERDITSAQVVAMMKEKTQSSNNANFLFFGTPTLQGFGLSSGVEVKMQDKTGGDINKFYNVTSEFIEKVKHRDE
;
A
#
# COMPACT_ATOMS: atom_id res chain seq x y z
N LEU A 1 33.94 2.85 29.02
CA LEU A 1 32.57 2.42 28.75
C LEU A 1 32.33 1.15 29.58
N GLY A 2 31.30 1.11 30.40
CA GLY A 2 30.89 -0.04 31.20
C GLY A 2 29.39 -0.26 31.12
N SER A 3 28.91 -1.40 31.62
CA SER A 3 27.48 -1.69 31.67
C SER A 3 26.82 -0.80 32.74
N LEU A 4 25.67 -0.20 32.39
CA LEU A 4 24.80 0.52 33.33
C LEU A 4 24.08 -0.44 34.33
N GLY A 5 24.03 -1.73 34.01
CA GLY A 5 23.40 -2.77 34.81
C GLY A 5 23.48 -4.13 34.16
N TYR A 6 23.21 -5.18 34.91
CA TYR A 6 23.17 -6.57 34.45
C TYR A 6 21.75 -7.16 34.50
N SER A 7 20.75 -6.30 34.46
CA SER A 7 19.33 -6.67 34.54
C SER A 7 18.73 -7.18 33.23
N VAL A 8 19.47 -7.09 32.13
CA VAL A 8 19.06 -7.55 30.81
C VAL A 8 20.14 -8.44 30.21
N ILE A 9 19.74 -9.63 29.77
CA ILE A 9 20.57 -10.55 28.98
C ILE A 9 20.09 -10.50 27.55
N SER A 10 20.99 -10.32 26.58
CA SER A 10 20.68 -10.33 25.16
C SER A 10 21.51 -11.39 24.43
N LYS A 11 20.83 -12.20 23.59
CA LYS A 11 21.50 -13.20 22.76
C LYS A 11 20.83 -13.27 21.37
N THR A 12 21.63 -13.62 20.38
CA THR A 12 21.18 -13.89 19.00
C THR A 12 21.64 -15.29 18.60
N ASN A 13 20.70 -16.15 18.21
CA ASN A 13 20.97 -17.55 17.87
C ASN A 13 21.82 -18.24 18.96
N GLY A 14 21.47 -18.03 20.24
CA GLY A 14 22.17 -18.59 21.39
C GLY A 14 23.49 -17.91 21.78
N ASN A 15 24.06 -17.04 20.96
CA ASN A 15 25.32 -16.34 21.22
C ASN A 15 25.08 -15.00 21.95
N PRO A 16 25.96 -14.60 22.90
CA PRO A 16 25.87 -13.28 23.53
C PRO A 16 25.86 -12.17 22.49
N ALA A 17 24.91 -11.25 22.58
CA ALA A 17 24.74 -10.15 21.65
C ALA A 17 24.42 -8.83 22.37
N VAL A 18 24.63 -7.72 21.69
CA VAL A 18 24.18 -6.39 22.11
C VAL A 18 23.24 -5.85 21.05
N VAL A 19 22.03 -5.46 21.47
CA VAL A 19 21.05 -4.85 20.58
C VAL A 19 21.16 -3.34 20.65
N ILE A 20 21.36 -2.70 19.51
CA ILE A 20 21.35 -1.24 19.36
C ILE A 20 20.08 -0.87 18.61
N MET A 21 19.20 -0.14 19.27
CA MET A 21 17.97 0.38 18.66
C MET A 21 18.18 1.84 18.26
N VAL A 22 18.02 2.12 16.98
CA VAL A 22 18.11 3.48 16.44
C VAL A 22 16.71 3.92 16.00
N SER A 23 16.25 5.04 16.55
CA SER A 23 14.96 5.63 16.20
C SER A 23 15.15 6.94 15.46
N GLN A 24 14.33 7.16 14.43
CA GLN A 24 14.33 8.44 13.72
C GLN A 24 13.58 9.52 14.50
N THR A 25 14.00 10.77 14.36
CA THR A 25 13.25 11.92 14.85
C THR A 25 12.07 12.24 13.92
N ALA A 26 11.00 12.82 14.49
CA ALA A 26 9.85 13.23 13.69
C ALA A 26 10.26 14.20 12.56
N GLY A 27 9.82 13.92 11.35
CA GLY A 27 10.13 14.72 10.15
C GLY A 27 11.44 14.37 9.45
N SER A 28 12.26 13.44 9.96
CA SER A 28 13.44 12.94 9.25
C SER A 28 13.07 11.91 8.18
N ASN A 29 13.96 11.70 7.20
CA ASN A 29 13.80 10.69 6.17
C ASN A 29 14.32 9.34 6.67
N ALA A 30 13.43 8.34 6.76
CA ALA A 30 13.78 7.01 7.27
C ALA A 30 14.91 6.33 6.47
N SER A 31 14.83 6.33 5.13
CA SER A 31 15.85 5.72 4.28
C SER A 31 17.20 6.40 4.44
N GLU A 32 17.24 7.73 4.55
CA GLU A 32 18.48 8.48 4.76
C GLU A 32 19.11 8.16 6.12
N VAL A 33 18.30 8.13 7.19
CA VAL A 33 18.78 7.78 8.53
C VAL A 33 19.34 6.36 8.55
N ILE A 34 18.63 5.39 7.98
CA ILE A 34 19.08 3.99 7.93
C ILE A 34 20.38 3.86 7.12
N ASN A 35 20.46 4.50 5.96
CA ASN A 35 21.69 4.49 5.15
C ASN A 35 22.88 5.10 5.89
N ASN A 36 22.67 6.20 6.61
CA ASN A 36 23.71 6.82 7.44
C ASN A 36 24.13 5.88 8.58
N VAL A 37 23.20 5.16 9.21
CA VAL A 37 23.51 4.14 10.23
C VAL A 37 24.34 3.01 9.62
N LYS A 38 23.97 2.50 8.45
CA LYS A 38 24.73 1.45 7.75
C LYS A 38 26.16 1.88 7.45
N ILE A 39 26.34 3.09 6.92
CA ILE A 39 27.68 3.67 6.65
C ILE A 39 28.51 3.80 7.95
N GLN A 40 27.89 4.24 9.05
CA GLN A 40 28.59 4.35 10.32
C GLN A 40 28.95 2.97 10.92
N MET A 41 28.08 1.97 10.76
CA MET A 41 28.34 0.61 11.21
C MET A 41 29.47 -0.06 10.41
N GLU A 42 29.53 0.16 9.11
CA GLU A 42 30.65 -0.31 8.27
C GLU A 42 31.98 0.28 8.75
N LYS A 43 32.04 1.58 9.00
CA LYS A 43 33.24 2.24 9.55
C LYS A 43 33.59 1.73 10.94
N ALA A 44 32.60 1.51 11.80
CA ALA A 44 32.82 0.97 13.15
C ALA A 44 33.35 -0.47 13.09
N ALA A 45 32.88 -1.27 12.13
CA ALA A 45 33.29 -2.66 11.96
C ALA A 45 34.79 -2.82 11.66
N GLU A 46 35.44 -1.82 11.03
CA GLU A 46 36.88 -1.81 10.80
C GLU A 46 37.71 -1.86 12.09
N SER A 47 37.12 -1.38 13.20
CA SER A 47 37.76 -1.35 14.53
C SER A 47 37.27 -2.43 15.48
N PHE A 48 36.46 -3.38 15.01
CA PHE A 48 35.95 -4.45 15.86
C PHE A 48 37.03 -5.47 16.25
N PRO A 49 37.00 -5.96 17.48
CA PRO A 49 37.92 -7.02 17.88
C PRO A 49 37.59 -8.34 17.10
N PRO A 50 38.58 -9.22 16.94
CA PRO A 50 38.39 -10.49 16.27
C PRO A 50 37.24 -11.31 16.88
N GLY A 51 36.32 -11.79 16.03
CA GLY A 51 35.15 -12.58 16.47
C GLY A 51 33.87 -11.78 16.70
N LEU A 52 33.93 -10.44 16.76
CA LEU A 52 32.72 -9.62 16.79
C LEU A 52 32.17 -9.43 15.39
N LYS A 53 30.88 -9.73 15.22
CA LYS A 53 30.11 -9.53 13.98
C LYS A 53 28.87 -8.73 14.28
N TYR A 54 28.33 -8.04 13.28
CA TYR A 54 27.05 -7.36 13.39
C TYR A 54 26.09 -7.83 12.30
N ASP A 55 24.79 -7.78 12.58
CA ASP A 55 23.70 -7.99 11.61
C ASP A 55 22.57 -7.01 11.93
N TYR A 56 21.69 -6.81 10.96
CA TYR A 56 20.50 -5.97 11.09
C TYR A 56 19.29 -6.87 11.31
N GLU A 57 18.79 -6.94 12.53
CA GLU A 57 17.62 -7.76 12.90
C GLU A 57 16.32 -7.18 12.34
N SER A 58 16.20 -5.86 12.35
CA SER A 58 15.04 -5.16 11.81
C SER A 58 15.51 -3.99 10.97
N ASP A 59 15.41 -4.13 9.67
CA ASP A 59 15.74 -3.09 8.69
C ASP A 59 14.47 -2.64 7.96
N ALA A 60 13.91 -1.53 8.40
CA ALA A 60 12.73 -0.96 7.76
C ALA A 60 12.97 -0.49 6.32
N SER A 61 14.24 -0.21 5.94
CA SER A 61 14.54 0.20 4.56
C SER A 61 14.36 -0.94 3.57
N ALA A 62 14.68 -2.18 3.95
CA ALA A 62 14.53 -3.34 3.05
C ALA A 62 13.07 -3.52 2.58
N PHE A 63 12.12 -3.39 3.51
CA PHE A 63 10.69 -3.41 3.19
C PHE A 63 10.28 -2.20 2.34
N LEU A 64 10.71 -1.00 2.72
CA LEU A 64 10.38 0.24 2.00
C LEU A 64 10.93 0.22 0.57
N ASP A 65 12.20 -0.15 0.39
CA ASP A 65 12.86 -0.22 -0.91
C ASP A 65 12.22 -1.29 -1.81
N ALA A 66 11.91 -2.47 -1.27
CA ALA A 66 11.20 -3.52 -1.99
C ALA A 66 9.80 -3.06 -2.42
N SER A 67 9.08 -2.37 -1.53
CA SER A 67 7.75 -1.83 -1.81
C SER A 67 7.79 -0.73 -2.86
N ILE A 68 8.72 0.21 -2.77
CA ILE A 68 8.92 1.28 -3.78
C ILE A 68 9.27 0.65 -5.13
N ALA A 69 10.22 -0.30 -5.18
CA ALA A 69 10.59 -0.99 -6.41
C ALA A 69 9.39 -1.72 -7.04
N LYS A 70 8.57 -2.41 -6.22
CA LYS A 70 7.37 -3.09 -6.70
C LYS A 70 6.35 -2.11 -7.27
N VAL A 71 6.13 -0.96 -6.63
CA VAL A 71 5.21 0.06 -7.13
C VAL A 71 5.72 0.66 -8.43
N LEU A 72 7.01 0.94 -8.57
CA LEU A 72 7.60 1.43 -9.82
C LEU A 72 7.46 0.41 -10.96
N HIS A 73 7.66 -0.88 -10.68
CA HIS A 73 7.37 -1.94 -11.64
C HIS A 73 5.89 -1.97 -12.04
N THR A 74 4.98 -1.91 -11.07
CA THR A 74 3.53 -1.87 -11.32
C THR A 74 3.14 -0.65 -12.16
N LEU A 75 3.76 0.51 -11.92
CA LEU A 75 3.55 1.72 -12.69
C LEU A 75 3.95 1.55 -14.16
N LEU A 76 5.10 0.90 -14.41
CA LEU A 76 5.54 0.56 -15.76
C LEU A 76 4.62 -0.48 -16.42
N GLU A 77 4.24 -1.54 -15.69
CA GLU A 77 3.31 -2.56 -16.16
C GLU A 77 1.95 -1.95 -16.52
N ALA A 78 1.41 -1.09 -15.66
CA ALA A 78 0.15 -0.37 -15.90
C ALA A 78 0.25 0.51 -17.15
N PHE A 79 1.35 1.25 -17.32
CA PHE A 79 1.59 2.07 -18.51
C PHE A 79 1.62 1.22 -19.79
N ILE A 80 2.35 0.10 -19.79
CA ILE A 80 2.42 -0.82 -20.93
C ILE A 80 1.04 -1.42 -21.24
N LEU A 81 0.32 -1.87 -20.21
CA LEU A 81 -1.01 -2.44 -20.38
C LEU A 81 -1.99 -1.43 -21.00
N VAL A 82 -2.00 -0.21 -20.47
CA VAL A 82 -2.82 0.88 -21.00
C VAL A 82 -2.45 1.18 -22.45
N PHE A 83 -1.16 1.28 -22.76
CA PHE A 83 -0.69 1.48 -24.14
C PHE A 83 -1.22 0.39 -25.09
N ILE A 84 -1.13 -0.89 -24.69
CA ILE A 84 -1.62 -2.02 -25.48
C ILE A 84 -3.14 -1.94 -25.69
N VAL A 85 -3.89 -1.67 -24.60
CA VAL A 85 -5.35 -1.56 -24.66
C VAL A 85 -5.75 -0.41 -25.60
N VAL A 86 -5.19 0.77 -25.41
CA VAL A 86 -5.47 1.94 -26.27
C VAL A 86 -5.12 1.65 -27.72
N PHE A 87 -3.98 0.98 -27.98
CA PHE A 87 -3.57 0.60 -29.32
C PHE A 87 -4.54 -0.39 -29.99
N ILE A 88 -5.07 -1.35 -29.24
CA ILE A 88 -6.06 -2.30 -29.77
C ILE A 88 -7.36 -1.60 -30.15
N PHE A 89 -7.81 -0.62 -29.33
CA PHE A 89 -9.05 0.10 -29.58
C PHE A 89 -8.93 1.15 -30.68
N LEU A 90 -7.88 1.98 -30.62
CA LEU A 90 -7.67 3.04 -31.63
C LEU A 90 -7.15 2.50 -32.95
N GLN A 91 -6.49 1.33 -32.98
CA GLN A 91 -5.93 0.66 -34.15
C GLN A 91 -5.00 1.54 -35.02
N ASN A 92 -4.51 2.62 -34.40
CA ASN A 92 -3.66 3.63 -35.00
C ASN A 92 -2.50 3.96 -34.09
N PHE A 93 -1.28 3.64 -34.52
CA PHE A 93 -0.08 3.85 -33.71
C PHE A 93 0.16 5.33 -33.37
N ARG A 94 -0.11 6.24 -34.29
CA ARG A 94 0.06 7.68 -34.12
C ARG A 94 -0.91 8.25 -33.09
N ALA A 95 -2.16 7.80 -33.14
CA ALA A 95 -3.19 8.14 -32.17
C ALA A 95 -2.82 7.62 -30.78
N THR A 96 -2.26 6.40 -30.68
CA THR A 96 -1.86 5.77 -29.41
C THR A 96 -0.66 6.45 -28.76
N ILE A 97 0.27 7.00 -29.53
CA ILE A 97 1.43 7.74 -28.98
C ILE A 97 1.00 8.98 -28.19
N ILE A 98 -0.13 9.60 -28.52
CA ILE A 98 -0.57 10.82 -27.85
C ILE A 98 -0.87 10.59 -26.36
N PRO A 99 -1.75 9.65 -25.95
CA PRO A 99 -1.91 9.29 -24.55
C PRO A 99 -0.61 8.76 -23.92
N ALA A 100 0.21 8.04 -24.70
CA ALA A 100 1.49 7.51 -24.22
C ALA A 100 2.51 8.61 -23.84
N ILE A 101 2.44 9.78 -24.47
CA ILE A 101 3.25 10.96 -24.09
C ILE A 101 2.59 11.71 -22.93
N ALA A 102 1.27 11.83 -22.93
CA ALA A 102 0.53 12.58 -21.94
C ALA A 102 0.75 12.02 -20.50
N VAL A 103 0.82 10.70 -20.34
CA VAL A 103 0.98 10.02 -19.05
C VAL A 103 2.33 10.37 -18.37
N PRO A 104 3.49 10.15 -19.00
CA PRO A 104 4.77 10.54 -18.39
C PRO A 104 4.84 12.03 -18.05
N VAL A 105 4.30 12.90 -18.91
CA VAL A 105 4.25 14.36 -18.67
C VAL A 105 3.41 14.67 -17.43
N ALA A 106 2.25 14.02 -17.26
CA ALA A 106 1.42 14.21 -16.09
C ALA A 106 2.09 13.69 -14.81
N ILE A 107 2.76 12.54 -14.86
CA ILE A 107 3.48 11.97 -13.70
C ILE A 107 4.63 12.89 -13.29
N ILE A 108 5.47 13.31 -14.24
CA ILE A 108 6.60 14.21 -13.97
C ILE A 108 6.11 15.55 -13.42
N GLY A 109 5.03 16.11 -14.02
CA GLY A 109 4.39 17.31 -13.52
C GLY A 109 3.86 17.15 -12.09
N THR A 110 3.29 15.97 -11.77
CA THR A 110 2.82 15.67 -10.42
C THR A 110 3.97 15.62 -9.43
N PHE A 111 5.08 14.97 -9.75
CA PHE A 111 6.28 14.97 -8.90
C PHE A 111 6.84 16.38 -8.66
N PHE A 112 6.82 17.23 -9.68
CA PHE A 112 7.23 18.63 -9.51
C PHE A 112 6.38 19.35 -8.46
N PHE A 113 5.05 19.22 -8.52
CA PHE A 113 4.17 19.87 -7.55
C PHE A 113 4.28 19.25 -6.16
N LEU A 114 4.46 17.91 -6.05
CA LEU A 114 4.71 17.26 -4.77
C LEU A 114 5.97 17.83 -4.11
N MET A 115 7.04 18.04 -4.88
CA MET A 115 8.26 18.68 -4.39
C MET A 115 8.00 20.11 -3.91
N VAL A 116 7.25 20.93 -4.67
CA VAL A 116 6.89 22.30 -4.28
C VAL A 116 6.07 22.34 -3.00
N PHE A 117 5.17 21.37 -2.78
CA PHE A 117 4.38 21.25 -1.56
C PHE A 117 5.13 20.61 -0.38
N GLY A 118 6.39 20.24 -0.56
CA GLY A 118 7.21 19.60 0.47
C GLY A 118 6.81 18.16 0.80
N PHE A 119 6.17 17.47 -0.14
CA PHE A 119 5.84 16.06 0.03
C PHE A 119 7.02 15.18 -0.36
N SER A 120 7.24 14.12 0.42
CA SER A 120 8.18 13.07 0.08
C SER A 120 7.55 12.03 -0.84
N ILE A 121 8.38 11.37 -1.64
CA ILE A 121 7.98 10.15 -2.34
C ILE A 121 7.88 9.05 -1.30
N ASN A 122 6.70 8.47 -1.16
CA ASN A 122 6.40 7.35 -0.26
C ASN A 122 5.36 6.43 -0.91
N LEU A 123 5.05 5.31 -0.26
CA LEU A 123 4.10 4.32 -0.78
C LEU A 123 2.74 4.93 -1.12
N LEU A 124 2.24 5.87 -0.30
CA LEU A 124 0.91 6.47 -0.51
C LEU A 124 0.88 7.38 -1.74
N THR A 125 1.91 8.22 -1.90
CA THR A 125 2.03 9.08 -3.08
C THR A 125 2.24 8.26 -4.35
N LEU A 126 3.00 7.14 -4.27
CA LEU A 126 3.18 6.23 -5.39
C LEU A 126 1.90 5.45 -5.73
N PHE A 127 1.14 4.96 -4.76
CA PHE A 127 -0.17 4.34 -5.01
C PHE A 127 -1.17 5.32 -5.62
N ALA A 128 -1.17 6.58 -5.15
CA ALA A 128 -1.96 7.63 -5.77
C ALA A 128 -1.58 7.83 -7.25
N LEU A 129 -0.29 7.80 -7.58
CA LEU A 129 0.19 7.92 -8.97
C LEU A 129 -0.20 6.71 -9.83
N VAL A 130 -0.14 5.49 -9.30
CA VAL A 130 -0.62 4.29 -10.03
C VAL A 130 -2.10 4.43 -10.38
N LEU A 131 -2.92 4.88 -9.42
CA LEU A 131 -4.34 5.15 -9.66
C LEU A 131 -4.53 6.31 -10.65
N ALA A 132 -3.72 7.36 -10.52
CA ALA A 132 -3.78 8.53 -11.40
C ALA A 132 -3.50 8.18 -12.88
N ILE A 133 -2.65 7.18 -13.17
CA ILE A 133 -2.41 6.76 -14.57
C ILE A 133 -3.71 6.42 -15.29
N GLY A 134 -4.59 5.65 -14.65
CA GLY A 134 -5.88 5.30 -15.25
C GLY A 134 -6.75 6.51 -15.57
N ILE A 135 -6.79 7.49 -14.66
CA ILE A 135 -7.58 8.72 -14.81
C ILE A 135 -6.97 9.65 -15.85
N VAL A 136 -5.64 9.82 -15.81
CA VAL A 136 -4.89 10.69 -16.73
C VAL A 136 -4.99 10.22 -18.20
N VAL A 137 -4.95 8.91 -18.39
CA VAL A 137 -5.07 8.33 -19.74
C VAL A 137 -6.44 8.58 -20.33
N ASP A 138 -7.48 8.51 -19.52
CA ASP A 138 -8.88 8.68 -19.96
C ASP A 138 -9.11 10.05 -20.60
N ASP A 139 -8.63 11.12 -19.97
CA ASP A 139 -8.70 12.48 -20.53
C ASP A 139 -8.04 12.59 -21.91
N ALA A 140 -6.85 12.00 -22.06
CA ALA A 140 -6.11 12.03 -23.32
C ALA A 140 -6.80 11.18 -24.42
N ILE A 141 -7.39 10.03 -24.04
CA ILE A 141 -8.15 9.17 -24.97
C ILE A 141 -9.38 9.90 -25.50
N VAL A 142 -10.14 10.56 -24.63
CA VAL A 142 -11.35 11.31 -25.00
C VAL A 142 -11.02 12.38 -26.05
N VAL A 143 -9.89 13.10 -25.88
CA VAL A 143 -9.43 14.10 -26.85
C VAL A 143 -9.12 13.45 -28.20
N VAL A 144 -8.31 12.37 -28.18
CA VAL A 144 -7.91 11.69 -29.43
C VAL A 144 -9.11 11.10 -30.15
N GLU A 145 -10.04 10.47 -29.41
CA GLU A 145 -11.25 9.87 -29.98
C GLU A 145 -12.17 10.93 -30.60
N ALA A 146 -12.38 12.06 -29.93
CA ALA A 146 -13.19 13.15 -30.46
C ALA A 146 -12.59 13.72 -31.77
N VAL A 147 -11.27 13.95 -31.81
CA VAL A 147 -10.59 14.41 -33.03
C VAL A 147 -10.71 13.39 -34.12
N HIS A 148 -10.49 12.10 -33.83
CA HIS A 148 -10.60 11.02 -34.83
C HIS A 148 -12.03 10.91 -35.37
N SER A 149 -13.05 11.05 -34.51
CA SER A 149 -14.46 11.05 -34.88
C SER A 149 -14.81 12.17 -35.90
N HIS A 150 -14.28 13.38 -35.71
CA HIS A 150 -14.45 14.48 -36.66
C HIS A 150 -13.73 14.23 -37.96
N MET A 151 -12.55 13.62 -37.95
CA MET A 151 -11.82 13.22 -39.14
C MET A 151 -12.57 12.14 -39.93
N ASP A 152 -13.15 11.16 -39.25
CA ASP A 152 -13.99 10.11 -39.84
C ASP A 152 -15.30 10.68 -40.43
N ALA A 153 -15.82 11.75 -39.83
CA ALA A 153 -16.99 12.46 -40.33
C ALA A 153 -16.73 13.30 -41.62
N GLY A 154 -15.46 13.38 -42.04
CA GLY A 154 -15.09 13.99 -43.32
C GLY A 154 -14.20 15.23 -43.26
N GLU A 155 -13.79 15.68 -42.07
CA GLU A 155 -12.82 16.78 -41.93
C GLU A 155 -11.41 16.25 -42.23
N LYS A 156 -10.83 16.73 -43.34
CA LYS A 156 -9.50 16.26 -43.82
C LYS A 156 -8.33 16.94 -43.11
N ASP A 157 -8.55 18.13 -42.53
CA ASP A 157 -7.51 18.87 -41.84
C ASP A 157 -7.46 18.52 -40.33
N PRO A 158 -6.41 17.82 -39.84
CA PRO A 158 -6.29 17.46 -38.45
C PRO A 158 -6.36 18.66 -37.51
N LYS A 159 -5.88 19.85 -37.90
CA LYS A 159 -5.93 21.05 -37.09
C LYS A 159 -7.36 21.56 -36.92
N LYS A 160 -8.16 21.55 -37.99
CA LYS A 160 -9.58 21.95 -37.90
C LYS A 160 -10.39 20.94 -37.12
N ALA A 161 -10.18 19.62 -37.36
CA ALA A 161 -10.81 18.56 -36.62
C ALA A 161 -10.51 18.71 -35.11
N THR A 162 -9.24 18.98 -34.75
CA THR A 162 -8.83 19.17 -33.36
C THR A 162 -9.51 20.40 -32.73
N PHE A 163 -9.57 21.53 -33.44
CA PHE A 163 -10.20 22.74 -32.90
C PHE A 163 -11.70 22.52 -32.67
N THR A 164 -12.39 21.87 -33.58
CA THR A 164 -13.84 21.59 -33.46
C THR A 164 -14.09 20.61 -32.30
N ALA A 165 -13.34 19.51 -32.27
CA ALA A 165 -13.43 18.52 -31.21
C ALA A 165 -13.18 19.14 -29.81
N LEU A 166 -12.11 19.95 -29.70
CA LEU A 166 -11.78 20.59 -28.42
C LEU A 166 -12.88 21.54 -27.93
N HIS A 167 -13.51 22.29 -28.84
CA HIS A 167 -14.62 23.16 -28.47
C HIS A 167 -15.82 22.39 -27.89
N GLU A 168 -16.07 21.19 -28.41
CA GLU A 168 -17.15 20.33 -27.93
C GLU A 168 -16.85 19.66 -26.59
N ILE A 169 -15.60 19.15 -26.40
CA ILE A 169 -15.24 18.33 -25.24
C ILE A 169 -14.65 19.12 -24.07
N ALA A 170 -14.11 20.33 -24.27
CA ALA A 170 -13.48 21.11 -23.21
C ALA A 170 -14.40 21.35 -21.99
N PRO A 171 -15.71 21.68 -22.16
CA PRO A 171 -16.59 21.81 -20.99
C PRO A 171 -16.75 20.50 -20.21
N ALA A 172 -16.73 19.36 -20.90
CA ALA A 172 -16.82 18.04 -20.27
C ALA A 172 -15.54 17.72 -19.45
N ILE A 173 -14.35 17.94 -20.02
CA ILE A 173 -13.06 17.75 -19.35
C ILE A 173 -12.98 18.62 -18.09
N VAL A 174 -13.31 19.91 -18.20
CA VAL A 174 -13.33 20.82 -17.04
C VAL A 174 -14.31 20.34 -15.97
N SER A 175 -15.51 19.89 -16.38
CA SER A 175 -16.52 19.40 -15.44
C SER A 175 -16.06 18.14 -14.73
N ILE A 176 -15.47 17.17 -15.41
CA ILE A 176 -14.93 15.94 -14.84
C ILE A 176 -13.82 16.29 -13.84
N THR A 177 -12.89 17.16 -14.21
CA THR A 177 -11.79 17.62 -13.35
C THR A 177 -12.31 18.27 -12.06
N LEU A 178 -13.30 19.14 -12.17
CA LEU A 178 -13.91 19.80 -11.00
C LEU A 178 -14.64 18.80 -10.09
N VAL A 179 -15.36 17.85 -10.65
CA VAL A 179 -16.04 16.78 -9.88
C VAL A 179 -15.01 15.92 -9.14
N MET A 180 -13.95 15.49 -9.82
CA MET A 180 -12.89 14.70 -9.19
C MET A 180 -12.16 15.51 -8.11
N ALA A 181 -11.84 16.77 -8.37
CA ALA A 181 -11.25 17.67 -7.38
C ALA A 181 -12.16 17.87 -6.15
N ALA A 182 -13.47 18.00 -6.36
CA ALA A 182 -14.46 18.12 -5.29
C ALA A 182 -14.56 16.87 -4.40
N VAL A 183 -14.12 15.71 -4.87
CA VAL A 183 -14.02 14.48 -4.08
C VAL A 183 -12.69 14.43 -3.31
N PHE A 184 -11.54 14.62 -3.98
CA PHE A 184 -10.22 14.38 -3.38
C PHE A 184 -9.71 15.53 -2.52
N ILE A 185 -10.05 16.79 -2.84
CA ILE A 185 -9.61 17.95 -2.06
C ILE A 185 -10.19 17.93 -0.63
N PRO A 186 -11.51 17.74 -0.39
CA PRO A 186 -12.06 17.71 0.96
C PRO A 186 -11.48 16.58 1.82
N VAL A 187 -11.21 15.41 1.24
CA VAL A 187 -10.59 14.28 1.93
C VAL A 187 -9.21 14.65 2.49
N SER A 188 -8.51 15.57 1.85
CA SER A 188 -7.20 16.06 2.30
C SER A 188 -7.24 16.94 3.57
N PHE A 189 -8.41 17.37 4.00
CA PHE A 189 -8.61 18.17 5.23
C PHE A 189 -9.03 17.34 6.44
N ILE A 190 -9.12 16.03 6.31
CA ILE A 190 -9.38 15.12 7.44
C ILE A 190 -8.22 15.27 8.44
N GLY A 191 -8.57 15.49 9.72
CA GLY A 191 -7.58 15.62 10.79
C GLY A 191 -7.15 14.28 11.38
N GLY A 192 -6.15 14.34 12.30
CA GLY A 192 -5.62 13.17 13.00
C GLY A 192 -4.61 12.37 12.18
N THR A 193 -4.19 11.25 12.73
CA THR A 193 -3.19 10.33 12.12
C THR A 193 -3.63 9.83 10.75
N THR A 194 -4.87 9.43 10.64
CA THR A 194 -5.50 9.00 9.40
C THR A 194 -5.49 10.12 8.35
N GLY A 195 -5.63 11.38 8.80
CA GLY A 195 -5.63 12.55 7.92
C GLY A 195 -4.30 12.78 7.20
N VAL A 196 -3.17 12.39 7.80
CA VAL A 196 -1.86 12.49 7.14
C VAL A 196 -1.84 11.61 5.87
N PHE A 197 -2.40 10.39 5.95
CA PHE A 197 -2.52 9.48 4.82
C PHE A 197 -3.44 10.03 3.73
N TYR A 198 -4.64 10.43 4.11
CA TYR A 198 -5.62 10.99 3.19
C TYR A 198 -5.13 12.28 2.53
N LYS A 199 -4.39 13.12 3.26
CA LYS A 199 -3.80 14.34 2.72
C LYS A 199 -2.78 14.03 1.63
N GLN A 200 -1.84 13.12 1.87
CA GLN A 200 -0.83 12.77 0.89
C GLN A 200 -1.42 12.10 -0.35
N PHE A 201 -2.30 11.12 -0.14
CA PHE A 201 -2.97 10.41 -1.22
C PHE A 201 -3.91 11.33 -2.02
N GLY A 202 -4.80 12.06 -1.34
CA GLY A 202 -5.81 12.91 -1.96
C GLY A 202 -5.22 14.10 -2.72
N LEU A 203 -4.22 14.79 -2.14
CA LEU A 203 -3.56 15.90 -2.83
C LEU A 203 -2.72 15.41 -4.03
N THR A 204 -2.06 14.27 -3.92
CA THR A 204 -1.34 13.70 -5.06
C THR A 204 -2.28 13.41 -6.22
N LEU A 205 -3.43 12.80 -5.95
CA LEU A 205 -4.46 12.56 -6.97
C LEU A 205 -5.03 13.86 -7.53
N ALA A 206 -5.39 14.82 -6.67
CA ALA A 206 -5.92 16.09 -7.12
C ALA A 206 -4.95 16.82 -8.06
N VAL A 207 -3.66 16.88 -7.69
CA VAL A 207 -2.62 17.48 -8.53
C VAL A 207 -2.50 16.74 -9.87
N ALA A 208 -2.45 15.40 -9.85
CA ALA A 208 -2.36 14.59 -11.07
C ALA A 208 -3.54 14.84 -12.01
N ILE A 209 -4.76 14.94 -11.47
CA ILE A 209 -5.98 15.21 -12.22
C ILE A 209 -5.95 16.62 -12.83
N PHE A 210 -5.50 17.64 -12.09
CA PHE A 210 -5.34 18.98 -12.64
C PHE A 210 -4.33 19.05 -13.77
N ILE A 211 -3.18 18.36 -13.64
CA ILE A 211 -2.17 18.30 -14.69
C ILE A 211 -2.72 17.52 -15.89
N SER A 212 -3.50 16.45 -15.67
CA SER A 212 -4.18 15.72 -16.72
C SER A 212 -5.10 16.62 -17.55
N ALA A 213 -5.92 17.40 -16.88
CA ALA A 213 -6.82 18.35 -17.55
C ALA A 213 -6.04 19.40 -18.37
N ILE A 214 -4.96 19.95 -17.83
CA ILE A 214 -4.09 20.87 -18.56
C ILE A 214 -3.51 20.19 -19.80
N ASN A 215 -3.00 18.95 -19.66
CA ASN A 215 -2.48 18.17 -20.80
C ASN A 215 -3.57 17.87 -21.83
N ALA A 216 -4.77 17.51 -21.39
CA ALA A 216 -5.90 17.22 -22.27
C ALA A 216 -6.37 18.43 -23.06
N LEU A 217 -6.27 19.65 -22.47
CA LEU A 217 -6.68 20.89 -23.12
C LEU A 217 -5.56 21.58 -23.92
N THR A 218 -4.30 21.15 -23.74
CA THR A 218 -3.14 21.79 -24.39
C THR A 218 -2.28 20.80 -25.15
N LEU A 219 -1.62 19.88 -24.46
CA LEU A 219 -0.65 18.94 -25.04
C LEU A 219 -1.33 17.94 -26.01
N SER A 220 -2.40 17.28 -25.58
CA SER A 220 -3.06 16.25 -26.38
C SER A 220 -3.65 16.83 -27.69
N PRO A 221 -4.34 17.99 -27.70
CA PRO A 221 -4.77 18.62 -28.93
C PRO A 221 -3.60 19.02 -29.84
N ALA A 222 -2.53 19.57 -29.30
CA ALA A 222 -1.35 19.95 -30.07
C ALA A 222 -0.72 18.72 -30.76
N LEU A 223 -0.62 17.60 -30.03
CA LEU A 223 -0.11 16.35 -30.58
C LEU A 223 -1.07 15.74 -31.61
N CYS A 224 -2.39 15.84 -31.42
CA CYS A 224 -3.39 15.44 -32.43
C CYS A 224 -3.19 16.20 -33.75
N ALA A 225 -3.07 17.52 -33.65
CA ALA A 225 -2.87 18.37 -34.81
C ALA A 225 -1.55 18.11 -35.57
N LEU A 226 -0.52 17.59 -34.84
CA LEU A 226 0.80 17.30 -35.41
C LEU A 226 0.93 15.87 -35.95
N PHE A 227 0.38 14.89 -35.25
CA PHE A 227 0.65 13.47 -35.50
C PHE A 227 -0.44 12.77 -36.31
N LEU A 228 -1.70 13.20 -36.20
CA LEU A 228 -2.78 12.59 -36.94
C LEU A 228 -2.70 12.96 -38.44
N LYS A 229 -3.07 12.03 -39.30
CA LYS A 229 -3.11 12.20 -40.75
C LYS A 229 -4.50 11.94 -41.27
N SER A 230 -4.82 12.49 -42.46
CA SER A 230 -6.06 12.22 -43.13
C SER A 230 -6.25 10.73 -43.43
N HIS A 231 -7.49 10.24 -43.39
CA HIS A 231 -7.86 8.85 -43.62
C HIS A 231 -7.39 8.30 -44.99
N GLU A 232 -7.26 9.16 -46.00
CA GLU A 232 -6.73 8.80 -47.32
C GLU A 232 -5.25 8.38 -47.27
N ASP A 233 -4.46 8.94 -46.35
CA ASP A 233 -3.06 8.61 -46.21
C ASP A 233 -2.84 7.35 -45.33
N GLU A 234 -3.75 7.06 -44.38
CA GLU A 234 -3.71 5.88 -43.53
C GLU A 234 -4.07 4.57 -44.27
N MET A 235 -4.99 4.65 -45.28
CA MET A 235 -5.36 3.48 -46.08
C MET A 235 -4.21 2.92 -46.91
N LYS A 236 -3.17 3.71 -47.17
CA LYS A 236 -1.95 3.29 -47.91
C LYS A 236 -0.96 2.52 -47.03
N GLU A 237 -1.03 2.60 -45.71
CA GLU A 237 -0.14 1.87 -44.81
C GLU A 237 -0.55 0.39 -44.73
N LYS A 238 0.37 -0.50 -45.11
CA LYS A 238 0.20 -1.97 -45.00
C LYS A 238 0.32 -2.37 -43.54
N SER A 239 -0.77 -2.46 -42.80
CA SER A 239 -0.75 -2.96 -41.43
C SER A 239 -0.64 -4.48 -41.40
N ILE A 240 0.38 -4.98 -40.71
CA ILE A 240 0.58 -6.41 -40.45
C ILE A 240 -0.60 -6.96 -39.58
N PHE A 241 -1.27 -6.10 -38.86
CA PHE A 241 -2.37 -6.45 -37.94
C PHE A 241 -3.77 -6.43 -38.57
N LYS A 242 -3.92 -6.21 -39.87
CA LYS A 242 -5.24 -6.12 -40.56
C LYS A 242 -6.16 -7.30 -40.23
N ARG A 243 -5.60 -8.52 -40.19
CA ARG A 243 -6.38 -9.73 -39.86
C ARG A 243 -6.86 -9.74 -38.40
N PHE A 244 -6.03 -9.34 -37.46
CA PHE A 244 -6.38 -9.22 -36.07
C PHE A 244 -7.47 -8.16 -35.87
N TYR A 245 -7.30 -6.97 -36.40
CA TYR A 245 -8.29 -5.89 -36.32
C TYR A 245 -9.65 -6.28 -36.91
N LYS A 246 -9.67 -7.01 -38.00
CA LYS A 246 -10.93 -7.52 -38.58
C LYS A 246 -11.68 -8.41 -37.59
N TYR A 247 -11.03 -9.38 -36.95
CA TYR A 247 -11.66 -10.27 -35.97
C TYR A 247 -12.07 -9.51 -34.70
N PHE A 248 -11.21 -8.61 -34.22
CA PHE A 248 -11.52 -7.76 -33.09
C PHE A 248 -12.78 -6.91 -33.34
N ASN A 249 -12.85 -6.24 -34.49
CA ASN A 249 -14.00 -5.39 -34.85
C ASN A 249 -15.30 -6.18 -35.03
N ILE A 250 -15.24 -7.39 -35.55
CA ILE A 250 -16.42 -8.29 -35.65
C ILE A 250 -16.88 -8.65 -34.24
N GLY A 251 -15.97 -9.07 -33.34
CA GLY A 251 -16.29 -9.40 -31.96
C GLY A 251 -16.83 -8.21 -31.19
N PHE A 252 -16.18 -7.05 -31.30
CA PHE A 252 -16.59 -5.81 -30.65
C PHE A 252 -17.97 -5.34 -31.14
N SER A 253 -18.24 -5.39 -32.47
CA SER A 253 -19.55 -5.07 -33.02
C SER A 253 -20.64 -6.02 -32.49
N ALA A 254 -20.34 -7.31 -32.40
CA ALA A 254 -21.31 -8.29 -31.84
C ALA A 254 -21.65 -7.97 -30.38
N VAL A 255 -20.65 -7.67 -29.55
CA VAL A 255 -20.84 -7.27 -28.13
C VAL A 255 -21.65 -5.96 -28.06
N THR A 256 -21.28 -4.96 -28.87
CA THR A 256 -21.98 -3.67 -28.94
C THR A 256 -23.44 -3.84 -29.34
N ASN A 257 -23.74 -4.68 -30.30
CA ASN A 257 -25.11 -4.94 -30.74
C ASN A 257 -25.94 -5.66 -29.65
N LYS A 258 -25.32 -6.61 -28.94
CA LYS A 258 -25.93 -7.29 -27.80
C LYS A 258 -26.20 -6.30 -26.66
N TYR A 259 -25.22 -5.43 -26.34
CA TYR A 259 -25.39 -4.36 -25.36
C TYR A 259 -26.53 -3.40 -25.72
N LYS A 260 -26.56 -2.91 -26.97
CA LYS A 260 -27.65 -2.05 -27.48
C LYS A 260 -29.02 -2.72 -27.36
N SER A 261 -29.11 -4.02 -27.67
CA SER A 261 -30.36 -4.78 -27.54
C SER A 261 -30.80 -4.93 -26.09
N SER A 262 -29.86 -5.24 -25.18
CA SER A 262 -30.12 -5.33 -23.74
C SER A 262 -30.56 -3.98 -23.17
N LEU A 263 -29.90 -2.89 -23.60
CA LEU A 263 -30.26 -1.55 -23.15
C LEU A 263 -31.66 -1.15 -23.67
N LYS A 264 -31.96 -1.41 -24.94
CA LYS A 264 -33.31 -1.17 -25.50
C LYS A 264 -34.39 -1.96 -24.76
N PHE A 265 -34.08 -3.19 -24.31
CA PHE A 265 -35.01 -3.99 -23.50
C PHE A 265 -35.25 -3.34 -22.14
N LEU A 266 -34.19 -2.93 -21.42
CA LEU A 266 -34.29 -2.33 -20.08
C LEU A 266 -34.97 -0.95 -20.08
N VAL A 267 -34.69 -0.11 -21.09
CA VAL A 267 -35.24 1.25 -21.20
C VAL A 267 -36.70 1.26 -21.64
N LYS A 268 -37.22 0.16 -22.21
CA LYS A 268 -38.61 0.08 -22.63
C LYS A 268 -39.55 0.30 -21.43
N LYS A 269 -40.54 1.19 -21.59
CA LYS A 269 -41.49 1.61 -20.54
C LYS A 269 -42.15 0.42 -19.81
N SER A 270 -42.40 -0.67 -20.53
CA SER A 270 -42.95 -1.92 -20.02
C SER A 270 -42.01 -2.67 -19.06
N HIS A 271 -40.69 -2.49 -19.17
CA HIS A 271 -39.67 -3.23 -18.40
C HIS A 271 -38.96 -2.38 -17.31
N ARG A 272 -39.41 -1.15 -17.07
CA ARG A 272 -38.78 -0.26 -16.07
C ARG A 272 -38.76 -0.89 -14.67
N TRP A 273 -39.72 -1.70 -14.31
CA TRP A 273 -39.74 -2.40 -13.03
C TRP A 273 -38.62 -3.45 -12.92
N ILE A 274 -38.18 -4.04 -14.03
CA ILE A 274 -37.05 -4.97 -14.07
C ILE A 274 -35.78 -4.19 -13.74
N THR A 275 -35.60 -2.99 -14.29
CA THR A 275 -34.45 -2.13 -14.00
C THR A 275 -34.41 -1.74 -12.52
N VAL A 276 -35.57 -1.35 -11.94
CA VAL A 276 -35.67 -1.06 -10.51
C VAL A 276 -35.35 -2.30 -9.67
N ALA A 277 -35.91 -3.48 -10.04
CA ALA A 277 -35.61 -4.72 -9.33
C ALA A 277 -34.11 -5.08 -9.37
N ILE A 278 -33.45 -4.93 -10.51
CA ILE A 278 -31.99 -5.16 -10.65
C ILE A 278 -31.22 -4.22 -9.70
N ILE A 279 -31.52 -2.92 -9.71
CA ILE A 279 -30.85 -1.95 -8.84
C ILE A 279 -31.08 -2.30 -7.36
N THR A 280 -32.31 -2.68 -7.00
CA THR A 280 -32.64 -3.08 -5.62
C THR A 280 -31.88 -4.34 -5.20
N VAL A 281 -31.78 -5.35 -6.07
CA VAL A 281 -31.02 -6.57 -5.80
C VAL A 281 -29.54 -6.24 -5.60
N PHE A 282 -28.95 -5.40 -6.46
CA PHE A 282 -27.56 -4.95 -6.28
C PHE A 282 -27.35 -4.20 -4.97
N ALA A 283 -28.28 -3.33 -4.59
CA ALA A 283 -28.20 -2.59 -3.31
C ALA A 283 -28.27 -3.55 -2.10
N ILE A 284 -29.13 -4.58 -2.15
CA ILE A 284 -29.21 -5.61 -1.10
C ILE A 284 -27.91 -6.42 -1.03
N ILE A 285 -27.37 -6.84 -2.18
CA ILE A 285 -26.10 -7.57 -2.24
C ILE A 285 -24.98 -6.69 -1.67
N LEU A 286 -24.88 -5.44 -2.08
CA LEU A 286 -23.88 -4.48 -1.58
C LEU A 286 -23.97 -4.33 -0.06
N TYR A 287 -25.19 -4.14 0.46
CA TYR A 287 -25.41 -4.03 1.91
C TYR A 287 -24.99 -5.31 2.64
N GLY A 288 -25.33 -6.50 2.09
CA GLY A 288 -24.91 -7.78 2.65
C GLY A 288 -23.38 -7.95 2.67
N VAL A 289 -22.73 -7.63 1.57
CA VAL A 289 -21.26 -7.70 1.46
C VAL A 289 -20.59 -6.74 2.45
N MET A 290 -21.10 -5.51 2.59
CA MET A 290 -20.56 -4.53 3.55
C MET A 290 -20.66 -5.00 5.02
N LYS A 291 -21.62 -5.88 5.33
CA LYS A 291 -21.75 -6.45 6.69
C LYS A 291 -20.81 -7.63 6.96
N ILE A 292 -20.38 -8.32 5.91
CA ILE A 292 -19.54 -9.52 6.01
C ILE A 292 -18.05 -9.17 5.91
N LEU A 293 -17.71 -8.11 5.14
CA LEU A 293 -16.32 -7.70 4.94
C LEU A 293 -15.73 -7.14 6.25
N PRO A 294 -14.59 -7.67 6.69
CA PRO A 294 -13.86 -7.07 7.79
C PRO A 294 -13.40 -5.65 7.40
N VAL A 295 -13.56 -4.72 8.32
CA VAL A 295 -13.12 -3.33 8.14
C VAL A 295 -11.80 -3.16 8.86
N ASP A 296 -10.74 -2.89 8.12
CA ASP A 296 -9.43 -2.52 8.66
C ASP A 296 -8.97 -1.23 8.00
N PHE A 297 -8.11 -0.48 8.70
CA PHE A 297 -7.61 0.80 8.20
C PHE A 297 -6.52 0.60 7.14
N VAL A 298 -5.61 -0.32 7.39
CA VAL A 298 -4.53 -0.71 6.46
C VAL A 298 -4.41 -2.23 6.49
N PRO A 299 -4.36 -2.90 5.33
CA PRO A 299 -4.11 -4.34 5.29
C PRO A 299 -2.82 -4.68 6.02
N GLN A 300 -2.82 -5.77 6.78
CA GLN A 300 -1.60 -6.26 7.41
C GLN A 300 -0.65 -6.78 6.34
N GLU A 301 0.53 -6.17 6.27
CA GLU A 301 1.58 -6.58 5.35
C GLU A 301 2.57 -7.50 6.05
N ASP A 302 3.17 -8.38 5.26
CA ASP A 302 4.17 -9.32 5.75
C ASP A 302 5.55 -8.68 5.73
N SER A 303 5.99 -8.13 6.85
CA SER A 303 7.30 -7.49 7.00
C SER A 303 8.49 -8.47 7.10
N GLY A 304 8.23 -9.79 7.20
CA GLY A 304 9.27 -10.78 7.44
C GLY A 304 9.84 -10.80 8.86
N ILE A 305 9.16 -10.10 9.80
CA ILE A 305 9.57 -10.00 11.19
C ILE A 305 8.40 -10.40 12.08
N VAL A 306 8.65 -11.25 13.07
CA VAL A 306 7.70 -11.61 14.12
C VAL A 306 8.28 -11.18 15.45
N MET A 307 7.48 -10.48 16.24
CA MET A 307 7.82 -10.09 17.63
C MET A 307 7.16 -11.05 18.61
N GLY A 308 7.91 -11.45 19.62
CA GLY A 308 7.43 -12.26 20.73
C GLY A 308 7.63 -11.54 22.05
N MET A 309 6.66 -11.64 22.93
CA MET A 309 6.77 -11.21 24.33
C MET A 309 6.36 -12.34 25.24
N ILE A 310 7.15 -12.52 26.28
CA ILE A 310 6.98 -13.60 27.24
C ILE A 310 6.94 -12.96 28.62
N SER A 311 5.94 -13.32 29.41
CA SER A 311 5.77 -12.83 30.76
C SER A 311 5.59 -14.00 31.71
N LEU A 312 6.56 -14.19 32.61
CA LEU A 312 6.52 -15.15 33.70
C LEU A 312 5.71 -14.57 34.88
N PRO A 313 5.29 -15.41 35.85
CA PRO A 313 4.69 -14.94 37.05
C PRO A 313 5.60 -13.94 37.81
N PRO A 314 5.02 -12.92 38.46
CA PRO A 314 5.79 -11.94 39.23
C PRO A 314 6.73 -12.62 40.22
N GLY A 315 7.97 -12.12 40.33
CA GLY A 315 9.02 -12.68 41.20
C GLY A 315 9.87 -13.79 40.57
N ALA A 316 9.66 -14.11 39.30
CA ALA A 316 10.58 -14.98 38.57
C ALA A 316 11.97 -14.33 38.43
N SER A 317 13.03 -15.15 38.66
CA SER A 317 14.40 -14.66 38.49
C SER A 317 14.75 -14.49 36.99
N LEU A 318 15.78 -13.68 36.74
CA LEU A 318 16.26 -13.44 35.39
C LEU A 318 16.77 -14.74 34.72
N GLU A 319 17.42 -15.61 35.46
CA GLU A 319 17.93 -16.91 34.98
C GLU A 319 16.77 -17.83 34.55
N ARG A 320 15.67 -17.84 35.30
CA ARG A 320 14.47 -18.61 34.94
C ARG A 320 13.84 -18.07 33.65
N THR A 321 13.79 -16.76 33.51
CA THR A 321 13.32 -16.12 32.31
C THR A 321 14.23 -16.43 31.12
N ASP A 322 15.57 -16.35 31.30
CA ASP A 322 16.55 -16.66 30.25
C ASP A 322 16.46 -18.15 29.81
N SER A 323 16.29 -19.06 30.76
CA SER A 323 16.11 -20.50 30.46
C SER A 323 14.83 -20.74 29.61
N LEU A 324 13.72 -20.08 29.92
CA LEU A 324 12.49 -20.20 29.15
C LEU A 324 12.61 -19.54 27.78
N MET A 325 13.31 -18.41 27.70
CA MET A 325 13.61 -17.76 26.42
C MET A 325 14.41 -18.66 25.49
N LEU A 326 15.45 -19.35 26.00
CA LEU A 326 16.23 -20.32 25.22
C LEU A 326 15.36 -21.44 24.66
N GLN A 327 14.47 -22.03 25.47
CA GLN A 327 13.53 -23.04 24.99
C GLN A 327 12.60 -22.50 23.88
N THR A 328 12.17 -21.25 24.03
CA THR A 328 11.31 -20.61 23.02
C THR A 328 12.07 -20.30 21.73
N VAL A 329 13.36 -19.99 21.82
CA VAL A 329 14.25 -19.81 20.67
C VAL A 329 14.39 -21.13 19.90
N GLU A 330 14.63 -22.26 20.59
CA GLU A 330 14.70 -23.58 19.94
C GLU A 330 13.41 -23.93 19.18
N ILE A 331 12.25 -23.56 19.74
CA ILE A 331 10.96 -23.68 19.06
C ILE A 331 10.91 -22.80 17.79
N ALA A 332 11.34 -21.55 17.89
CA ALA A 332 11.33 -20.62 16.75
C ALA A 332 12.30 -21.07 15.65
N GLU A 333 13.51 -21.50 16.00
CA GLU A 333 14.52 -22.01 15.05
C GLU A 333 14.08 -23.33 14.38
N SER A 334 13.16 -24.08 15.00
CA SER A 334 12.57 -25.29 14.37
C SER A 334 11.57 -24.97 13.26
N ILE A 335 11.15 -23.70 13.12
CA ILE A 335 10.21 -23.27 12.08
C ILE A 335 10.98 -23.01 10.77
N PRO A 336 10.52 -23.55 9.64
CA PRO A 336 11.14 -23.29 8.34
C PRO A 336 11.24 -21.77 8.06
N ASP A 337 12.27 -21.38 7.30
CA ASP A 337 12.49 -20.00 6.85
C ASP A 337 12.80 -18.97 7.94
N VAL A 338 12.98 -19.37 9.19
CA VAL A 338 13.56 -18.52 10.23
C VAL A 338 15.07 -18.42 9.99
N VAL A 339 15.60 -17.19 9.94
CA VAL A 339 17.02 -16.88 9.71
C VAL A 339 17.74 -16.63 11.00
N SER A 340 17.15 -15.80 11.86
CA SER A 340 17.74 -15.47 13.15
C SER A 340 16.65 -15.23 14.20
N VAL A 341 17.02 -15.46 15.45
CA VAL A 341 16.19 -15.18 16.60
C VAL A 341 17.04 -14.41 17.62
N THR A 342 16.71 -13.14 17.79
CA THR A 342 17.31 -12.30 18.84
C THR A 342 16.34 -12.16 20.01
N TYR A 343 16.82 -12.36 21.21
CA TYR A 343 16.00 -12.19 22.40
C TYR A 343 16.68 -11.38 23.52
N LEU A 344 15.84 -10.81 24.35
CA LEU A 344 16.22 -10.02 25.53
C LEU A 344 15.47 -10.56 26.73
N SER A 345 16.18 -11.13 27.69
CA SER A 345 15.64 -11.50 29.02
C SER A 345 15.78 -10.31 29.96
N GLY A 346 14.73 -9.98 30.70
CA GLY A 346 14.70 -8.83 31.59
C GLY A 346 14.10 -7.55 31.01
N LEU A 347 13.62 -7.61 29.73
CA LEU A 347 13.00 -6.48 29.05
C LEU A 347 11.74 -6.92 28.29
N SER A 348 10.67 -6.16 28.47
CA SER A 348 9.46 -6.22 27.62
C SER A 348 9.33 -4.96 26.80
N PHE A 349 9.08 -5.09 25.50
CA PHE A 349 8.83 -3.93 24.63
C PHE A 349 7.57 -3.14 25.03
N MET A 350 6.63 -3.76 25.75
CA MET A 350 5.40 -3.10 26.21
C MET A 350 5.47 -2.67 27.68
N SER A 351 6.00 -3.54 28.55
CA SER A 351 5.94 -3.35 30.01
C SER A 351 7.21 -2.75 30.62
N GLY A 352 8.28 -2.60 29.82
CA GLY A 352 9.56 -2.08 30.29
C GLY A 352 10.44 -3.14 30.95
N MET A 353 11.35 -2.73 31.85
CA MET A 353 12.33 -3.61 32.51
C MET A 353 11.71 -4.39 33.64
N GLY A 354 12.06 -5.68 33.75
CA GLY A 354 11.67 -6.56 34.85
C GLY A 354 12.17 -7.97 34.65
N SER A 355 12.70 -8.61 35.71
CA SER A 355 13.31 -9.96 35.65
C SER A 355 12.37 -11.04 35.09
N SER A 356 11.06 -10.87 35.23
CA SER A 356 10.03 -11.81 34.73
C SER A 356 9.62 -11.59 33.29
N TYR A 357 10.22 -10.66 32.60
CA TYR A 357 9.87 -10.34 31.17
C TYR A 357 10.95 -10.79 30.20
N GLY A 358 10.51 -11.25 29.04
CA GLY A 358 11.36 -11.51 27.90
C GLY A 358 10.73 -10.96 26.62
N SER A 359 11.56 -10.51 25.71
CA SER A 359 11.15 -10.12 24.36
C SER A 359 12.02 -10.80 23.33
N MET A 360 11.46 -11.13 22.16
CA MET A 360 12.20 -11.70 21.05
C MET A 360 11.80 -11.10 19.72
N ILE A 361 12.74 -11.14 18.79
CA ILE A 361 12.57 -10.75 17.40
C ILE A 361 12.96 -11.97 16.56
N ILE A 362 12.05 -12.46 15.74
CA ILE A 362 12.25 -13.58 14.82
C ILE A 362 12.30 -13.01 13.42
N LYS A 363 13.43 -13.15 12.75
CA LYS A 363 13.67 -12.69 11.38
C LYS A 363 13.50 -13.84 10.40
N LEU A 364 12.71 -13.63 9.37
CA LEU A 364 12.45 -14.57 8.30
C LEU A 364 13.31 -14.27 7.08
N LYS A 365 13.45 -15.26 6.19
CA LYS A 365 14.06 -15.07 4.87
C LYS A 365 13.32 -14.00 4.05
N PRO A 366 13.98 -13.40 3.05
CA PRO A 366 13.31 -12.53 2.09
C PRO A 366 12.08 -13.19 1.43
N TRP A 367 11.09 -12.38 0.99
CA TRP A 367 9.81 -12.87 0.43
C TRP A 367 9.95 -13.84 -0.75
N ASN A 368 10.99 -13.67 -1.58
CA ASN A 368 11.29 -14.50 -2.74
C ASN A 368 11.99 -15.83 -2.40
N GLU A 369 12.36 -16.04 -1.13
CA GLU A 369 13.11 -17.21 -0.67
C GLU A 369 12.35 -18.01 0.39
N ARG A 370 11.10 -17.67 0.68
CA ARG A 370 10.25 -18.33 1.68
C ARG A 370 8.85 -18.60 1.18
N ASP A 371 8.27 -19.68 1.69
CA ASP A 371 6.90 -20.09 1.37
C ASP A 371 5.91 -19.70 2.50
N ILE A 372 6.41 -19.43 3.71
CA ILE A 372 5.58 -19.10 4.87
C ILE A 372 5.55 -17.60 5.16
N THR A 373 4.39 -17.13 5.62
CA THR A 373 4.19 -15.72 6.00
C THR A 373 4.47 -15.49 7.48
N SER A 374 4.75 -14.24 7.87
CA SER A 374 4.89 -13.87 9.29
C SER A 374 3.64 -14.22 10.12
N ALA A 375 2.44 -14.10 9.55
CA ALA A 375 1.20 -14.50 10.20
C ALA A 375 1.13 -16.01 10.48
N GLN A 376 1.62 -16.85 9.54
CA GLN A 376 1.70 -18.29 9.76
C GLN A 376 2.73 -18.64 10.83
N VAL A 377 3.88 -17.97 10.87
CA VAL A 377 4.86 -18.13 11.95
C VAL A 377 4.28 -17.76 13.32
N VAL A 378 3.53 -16.68 13.40
CA VAL A 378 2.79 -16.29 14.62
C VAL A 378 1.84 -17.40 15.06
N ALA A 379 1.07 -17.99 14.12
CA ALA A 379 0.15 -19.09 14.43
C ALA A 379 0.90 -20.34 14.91
N MET A 380 2.01 -20.73 14.25
CA MET A 380 2.84 -21.87 14.66
C MET A 380 3.47 -21.65 16.04
N MET A 381 3.98 -20.45 16.33
CA MET A 381 4.54 -20.12 17.65
C MET A 381 3.48 -20.21 18.74
N LYS A 382 2.27 -19.68 18.50
CA LYS A 382 1.14 -19.80 19.43
C LYS A 382 0.78 -21.25 19.70
N GLU A 383 0.67 -22.07 18.67
CA GLU A 383 0.34 -23.50 18.80
C GLU A 383 1.41 -24.25 19.60
N LYS A 384 2.69 -24.10 19.24
CA LYS A 384 3.81 -24.80 19.90
C LYS A 384 4.04 -24.36 21.36
N THR A 385 3.65 -23.14 21.72
CA THR A 385 3.79 -22.62 23.09
C THR A 385 2.52 -22.78 23.94
N GLN A 386 1.40 -23.17 23.34
CA GLN A 386 0.10 -23.28 24.03
C GLN A 386 0.11 -24.26 25.21
N SER A 387 0.91 -25.32 25.13
CA SER A 387 1.04 -26.33 26.21
C SER A 387 1.87 -25.86 27.40
N SER A 388 2.54 -24.71 27.32
CA SER A 388 3.40 -24.20 28.39
C SER A 388 2.60 -23.32 29.33
N ASN A 389 2.27 -23.87 30.51
CA ASN A 389 1.56 -23.14 31.58
C ASN A 389 2.49 -22.25 32.42
N ASN A 390 3.78 -22.15 32.07
CA ASN A 390 4.78 -21.49 32.89
C ASN A 390 4.90 -19.99 32.66
N ALA A 391 4.31 -19.46 31.58
CA ALA A 391 4.36 -18.05 31.24
C ALA A 391 3.21 -17.69 30.25
N ASN A 392 2.95 -16.40 30.11
CA ASN A 392 2.10 -15.87 29.04
C ASN A 392 2.95 -15.55 27.83
N PHE A 393 2.57 -16.11 26.68
CA PHE A 393 3.24 -15.89 25.41
C PHE A 393 2.35 -15.02 24.51
N LEU A 394 2.93 -13.99 23.92
CA LEU A 394 2.27 -13.13 22.94
C LEU A 394 3.17 -13.01 21.71
N PHE A 395 2.69 -13.48 20.56
CA PHE A 395 3.39 -13.35 19.28
C PHE A 395 2.53 -12.54 18.31
N PHE A 396 3.18 -11.62 17.60
CA PHE A 396 2.51 -10.74 16.62
C PHE A 396 3.50 -10.27 15.55
N GLY A 397 2.99 -9.95 14.35
CA GLY A 397 3.77 -9.29 13.32
C GLY A 397 4.02 -7.82 13.66
N THR A 398 5.03 -7.22 13.04
CA THR A 398 5.23 -5.78 13.15
C THR A 398 4.08 -5.04 12.48
N PRO A 399 3.64 -3.88 13.03
CA PRO A 399 2.59 -3.10 12.42
C PRO A 399 3.03 -2.56 11.05
N THR A 400 2.13 -2.55 10.09
CA THR A 400 2.36 -2.00 8.74
C THR A 400 2.79 -0.53 8.77
N LEU A 401 2.26 0.21 9.74
CA LEU A 401 2.59 1.61 9.98
C LEU A 401 3.46 1.73 11.23
N GLN A 402 4.75 1.88 11.03
CA GLN A 402 5.67 2.10 12.14
C GLN A 402 5.37 3.44 12.83
N GLY A 403 5.40 3.44 14.17
CA GLY A 403 5.12 4.62 14.99
C GLY A 403 3.67 4.75 15.49
N PHE A 404 2.76 3.86 15.08
CA PHE A 404 1.36 3.86 15.53
C PHE A 404 1.04 2.73 16.52
N GLY A 405 2.03 2.21 17.22
CA GLY A 405 1.91 1.11 18.17
C GLY A 405 2.87 -0.02 17.85
N LEU A 406 2.97 -0.98 18.76
CA LEU A 406 3.78 -2.18 18.58
C LEU A 406 3.00 -3.33 17.92
N SER A 407 1.68 -3.29 17.99
CA SER A 407 0.78 -4.26 17.36
C SER A 407 -0.46 -3.55 16.81
N SER A 408 -1.10 -4.17 15.80
CA SER A 408 -2.43 -3.75 15.38
C SER A 408 -3.45 -4.10 16.47
N GLY A 409 -4.23 -3.11 16.94
CA GLY A 409 -5.25 -3.28 17.96
C GLY A 409 -5.46 -2.05 18.83
N VAL A 410 -6.24 -2.24 19.88
CA VAL A 410 -6.52 -1.20 20.88
C VAL A 410 -5.70 -1.47 22.14
N GLU A 411 -4.81 -0.55 22.49
CA GLU A 411 -4.09 -0.59 23.78
C GLU A 411 -4.86 0.21 24.82
N VAL A 412 -5.27 -0.45 25.91
CA VAL A 412 -5.97 0.19 27.02
C VAL A 412 -5.06 0.19 28.24
N LYS A 413 -4.70 1.36 28.73
CA LYS A 413 -3.94 1.53 29.98
C LYS A 413 -4.89 1.91 31.12
N MET A 414 -5.09 1.01 32.06
CA MET A 414 -5.84 1.29 33.27
C MET A 414 -4.91 1.84 34.36
N GLN A 415 -5.33 2.93 34.98
CA GLN A 415 -4.55 3.58 36.03
C GLN A 415 -5.44 3.82 37.29
N ASP A 416 -5.00 3.40 38.43
CA ASP A 416 -5.57 3.84 39.69
C ASP A 416 -5.03 5.24 40.05
N LYS A 417 -5.91 6.24 40.08
CA LYS A 417 -5.59 7.61 40.48
C LYS A 417 -5.91 7.89 41.94
N THR A 418 -6.50 6.93 42.66
CA THR A 418 -6.94 7.11 44.04
C THR A 418 -5.88 6.67 45.05
N GLY A 419 -4.87 5.88 44.62
CA GLY A 419 -3.89 5.29 45.50
C GLY A 419 -4.51 4.31 46.51
N GLY A 420 -5.66 3.70 46.11
CA GLY A 420 -6.41 2.79 46.96
C GLY A 420 -5.84 1.37 47.06
N ASP A 421 -6.68 0.43 47.50
CA ASP A 421 -6.30 -0.97 47.65
C ASP A 421 -5.99 -1.62 46.29
N ILE A 422 -4.77 -2.12 46.16
CA ILE A 422 -4.28 -2.77 44.93
C ILE A 422 -5.12 -4.01 44.53
N ASN A 423 -5.66 -4.73 45.57
CA ASN A 423 -6.53 -5.88 45.28
C ASN A 423 -7.86 -5.46 44.67
N LYS A 424 -8.41 -4.32 45.12
CA LYS A 424 -9.62 -3.75 44.50
C LYS A 424 -9.36 -3.34 43.08
N PHE A 425 -8.22 -2.70 42.79
CA PHE A 425 -7.82 -2.33 41.42
C PHE A 425 -7.63 -3.56 40.56
N TYR A 426 -6.98 -4.61 41.05
CA TYR A 426 -6.80 -5.87 40.37
C TYR A 426 -8.16 -6.52 39.99
N ASN A 427 -9.09 -6.58 40.92
CA ASN A 427 -10.41 -7.15 40.69
C ASN A 427 -11.20 -6.39 39.62
N VAL A 428 -11.19 -5.06 39.69
CA VAL A 428 -11.85 -4.20 38.67
C VAL A 428 -11.21 -4.39 37.31
N THR A 429 -9.88 -4.48 37.22
CA THR A 429 -9.16 -4.71 35.97
C THR A 429 -9.47 -6.08 35.38
N SER A 430 -9.51 -7.12 36.21
CA SER A 430 -9.84 -8.49 35.81
C SER A 430 -11.27 -8.60 35.30
N GLU A 431 -12.23 -7.97 36.01
CA GLU A 431 -13.63 -7.91 35.57
C GLU A 431 -13.79 -7.18 34.22
N PHE A 432 -13.02 -6.09 34.05
CA PHE A 432 -13.01 -5.36 32.77
C PHE A 432 -12.48 -6.24 31.61
N ILE A 433 -11.36 -6.95 31.83
CA ILE A 433 -10.74 -7.85 30.85
C ILE A 433 -11.73 -8.96 30.45
N GLU A 434 -12.40 -9.57 31.43
CA GLU A 434 -13.39 -10.62 31.15
C GLU A 434 -14.59 -10.08 30.37
N LYS A 435 -15.07 -8.89 30.69
CA LYS A 435 -16.15 -8.25 29.92
C LYS A 435 -15.76 -7.93 28.48
N VAL A 436 -14.50 -7.53 28.25
CA VAL A 436 -13.99 -7.23 26.90
C VAL A 436 -13.80 -8.50 26.07
N LYS A 437 -13.32 -9.61 26.68
CA LYS A 437 -13.16 -10.90 25.98
C LYS A 437 -14.46 -11.48 25.44
N HIS A 438 -15.59 -11.16 26.05
CA HIS A 438 -16.91 -11.66 25.65
C HIS A 438 -17.71 -10.69 24.78
N ARG A 439 -17.08 -9.60 24.31
CA ARG A 439 -17.70 -8.70 23.33
C ARG A 439 -17.30 -9.13 21.93
N ASP A 440 -18.31 -9.32 21.09
CA ASP A 440 -18.16 -9.67 19.67
C ASP A 440 -17.85 -8.45 18.78
N GLU A 441 -17.49 -7.31 19.37
CA GLU A 441 -17.21 -6.04 18.65
C GLU A 441 -15.72 -5.68 18.70
#